data_909992e03f85a90ae5c2c60e9b60912b
#
_entry.id   909992e03f85a90ae5c2c60e9b60912b
#
_cell.length_a   1.000
_cell.length_b   1.000
_cell.length_c   1.000
_cell.angle_alpha   90.00
_cell.angle_beta   90.00
_cell.angle_gamma   90.00
#
_symmetry.space_group_name_H-M   'P 1'
#
loop_
_entity.id
_entity.type
_entity.pdbx_description
1 polymer ?
#
loop_
_entity_poly.entity_id
_entity_poly.type
_entity_poly.pdbx_seq_one_letter_code
_entity_poly.pdbx_strand_id
1 'polypeptide(L)'
;MLKPINLFVKTIFITAITSTFAFHASAEQSNNKQKVEVAFVLDTTGSMAGLIDGAKQKIWSIANTIIDVNPDAEIRMALIAYRDRGDEYIIKTYDMSSDVQGLYGKLTKLEADGGGDTPESVNEALDEAVRKLEWTKGDDTKRIIFLVGDAPPHMDYPNAPLYPNVLKRAVADGIIVNTVQAGDDRETKKIWREIAQLGHGRYMPIPQDGGRITVINTPYDDQIIVIQRKIDKTVLPYGNHDEREALTNKMEEKAEAPAPVQIDNSRFYSKKSGSKEVVTGGNDLITDVKNGTQKIEEVQETSLPDELRGKSSEEKNAIVEKTSQERSKLEAEMSALIEKRDAYIAEQKLNPDKDNNSFDSVVKETLHDQLK
;
A
#
# COMPACT_ATOMS: atom_id res chain seq x y z
N MET A 1 65.64 81.83 24.66
CA MET A 1 64.22 81.69 25.10
C MET A 1 63.40 81.22 23.91
N LEU A 2 63.15 79.92 23.84
CA LEU A 2 62.37 79.31 22.75
C LEU A 2 61.22 78.56 23.41
N LYS A 3 59.99 78.93 23.06
CA LYS A 3 58.75 78.24 23.52
C LYS A 3 58.55 76.98 22.74
N PRO A 4 58.03 75.90 23.36
CA PRO A 4 57.69 74.70 22.65
C PRO A 4 56.31 74.82 22.00
N ILE A 5 56.19 74.24 20.79
CA ILE A 5 54.98 74.12 19.99
C ILE A 5 54.32 72.79 20.37
N ASN A 6 53.10 72.88 20.88
CA ASN A 6 52.25 71.72 21.14
C ASN A 6 51.60 71.20 19.84
N LEU A 7 51.95 69.98 19.43
CA LEU A 7 51.33 69.30 18.29
C LEU A 7 50.22 68.35 18.77
N PHE A 8 48.98 68.74 18.51
CA PHE A 8 47.80 67.92 18.80
C PHE A 8 47.65 66.89 17.71
N VAL A 9 47.91 65.59 18.00
CA VAL A 9 47.59 64.45 17.15
C VAL A 9 46.16 64.04 17.44
N LYS A 10 45.25 64.26 16.49
CA LYS A 10 43.87 63.72 16.50
C LYS A 10 43.92 62.29 16.03
N THR A 11 43.74 61.35 16.95
CA THR A 11 43.55 59.94 16.67
C THR A 11 42.08 59.68 16.20
N ILE A 12 41.89 59.36 14.93
CA ILE A 12 40.59 58.97 14.40
C ILE A 12 40.40 57.48 14.68
N PHE A 13 39.46 57.11 15.56
CA PHE A 13 39.01 55.77 15.76
C PHE A 13 38.05 55.41 14.62
N ILE A 14 38.47 54.52 13.68
CA ILE A 14 37.58 53.89 12.71
C ILE A 14 37.03 52.65 13.38
N THR A 15 35.76 52.69 13.80
CA THR A 15 35.00 51.55 14.27
C THR A 15 34.52 50.74 13.02
N ALA A 16 35.20 49.65 12.72
CA ALA A 16 34.72 48.69 11.71
C ALA A 16 33.55 47.91 12.29
N ILE A 17 32.33 48.20 11.84
CA ILE A 17 31.14 47.39 12.10
C ILE A 17 31.19 46.16 11.17
N THR A 18 31.67 45.04 11.68
CA THR A 18 31.55 43.73 11.00
C THR A 18 30.12 43.23 11.20
N SER A 19 29.27 43.46 10.21
CA SER A 19 27.95 42.82 10.11
C SER A 19 28.16 41.34 9.83
N THR A 20 28.08 40.50 10.84
CA THR A 20 27.96 39.04 10.68
C THR A 20 26.56 38.74 10.15
N PHE A 21 26.43 38.54 8.84
CA PHE A 21 25.27 37.86 8.25
C PHE A 21 25.28 36.41 8.72
N ALA A 22 24.50 36.11 9.75
CA ALA A 22 24.15 34.73 10.09
C ALA A 22 23.25 34.23 8.98
N PHE A 23 23.81 33.45 8.06
CA PHE A 23 23.04 32.58 7.17
C PHE A 23 22.35 31.56 8.08
N HIS A 24 21.08 31.80 8.40
CA HIS A 24 20.20 30.72 8.84
C HIS A 24 19.97 29.83 7.62
N ALA A 25 20.79 28.79 7.48
CA ALA A 25 20.41 27.65 6.68
C ALA A 25 19.16 27.07 7.39
N SER A 26 17.98 27.44 6.91
CA SER A 26 16.79 26.63 7.14
C SER A 26 17.12 25.28 6.55
N ALA A 27 17.48 24.31 7.41
CA ALA A 27 17.38 22.92 7.05
C ALA A 27 15.90 22.72 6.70
N GLU A 28 15.57 22.66 5.42
CA GLU A 28 14.35 21.99 4.99
C GLU A 28 14.43 20.61 5.65
N GLN A 29 13.67 20.42 6.73
CA GLN A 29 13.30 19.08 7.16
C GLN A 29 12.58 18.49 5.96
N SER A 30 13.32 17.78 5.14
CA SER A 30 12.74 16.85 4.19
C SER A 30 11.90 15.92 5.06
N ASN A 31 10.61 16.08 4.99
CA ASN A 31 9.62 15.23 5.64
C ASN A 31 9.68 13.91 4.85
N ASN A 32 10.76 13.16 5.06
CA ASN A 32 11.02 11.93 4.32
C ASN A 32 10.07 10.89 4.90
N LYS A 33 8.89 10.76 4.25
CA LYS A 33 7.89 9.77 4.63
C LYS A 33 8.51 8.40 4.46
N GLN A 34 8.43 7.58 5.50
CA GLN A 34 8.90 6.20 5.42
C GLN A 34 8.12 5.47 4.31
N LYS A 35 8.84 4.81 3.41
CA LYS A 35 8.24 3.95 2.39
C LYS A 35 8.09 2.53 2.94
N VAL A 36 6.93 1.96 2.70
CA VAL A 36 6.64 0.56 3.05
C VAL A 36 6.22 -0.17 1.79
N GLU A 37 7.05 -1.10 1.36
CA GLU A 37 6.85 -1.91 0.18
C GLU A 37 6.63 -3.36 0.57
N VAL A 38 5.48 -3.92 0.19
CA VAL A 38 5.08 -5.29 0.52
C VAL A 38 4.77 -6.05 -0.76
N ALA A 39 5.45 -7.16 -0.98
CA ALA A 39 5.16 -8.08 -2.07
C ALA A 39 4.56 -9.39 -1.53
N PHE A 40 3.45 -9.79 -2.10
CA PHE A 40 2.88 -11.12 -1.91
C PHE A 40 3.30 -12.03 -3.05
N VAL A 41 3.98 -13.13 -2.73
CA VAL A 41 4.35 -14.20 -3.66
C VAL A 41 3.44 -15.36 -3.35
N LEU A 42 2.36 -15.48 -4.12
CA LEU A 42 1.20 -16.31 -3.82
C LEU A 42 1.14 -17.52 -4.75
N ASP A 43 1.16 -18.68 -4.17
CA ASP A 43 0.80 -19.91 -4.84
C ASP A 43 -0.66 -19.87 -5.28
N THR A 44 -0.90 -20.19 -6.53
CA THR A 44 -2.22 -20.21 -7.15
C THR A 44 -2.54 -21.54 -7.78
N THR A 45 -1.90 -22.62 -7.31
CA THR A 45 -2.28 -23.98 -7.65
C THR A 45 -3.62 -24.37 -7.03
N GLY A 46 -4.22 -25.46 -7.50
CA GLY A 46 -5.59 -25.86 -7.14
C GLY A 46 -5.83 -26.05 -5.64
N SER A 47 -4.80 -26.49 -4.90
CA SER A 47 -4.86 -26.68 -3.43
C SER A 47 -5.08 -25.36 -2.65
N MET A 48 -4.77 -24.21 -3.27
CA MET A 48 -4.79 -22.89 -2.63
C MET A 48 -6.11 -22.15 -2.74
N ALA A 49 -7.18 -22.74 -3.28
CA ALA A 49 -8.45 -22.06 -3.57
C ALA A 49 -9.04 -21.30 -2.34
N GLY A 50 -9.12 -21.95 -1.20
CA GLY A 50 -9.66 -21.33 0.03
C GLY A 50 -8.81 -20.16 0.55
N LEU A 51 -7.47 -20.26 0.44
CA LEU A 51 -6.56 -19.22 0.84
C LEU A 51 -6.64 -17.99 -0.07
N ILE A 52 -6.74 -18.19 -1.39
CA ILE A 52 -6.86 -17.10 -2.38
C ILE A 52 -8.14 -16.30 -2.09
N ASP A 53 -9.25 -16.98 -1.81
CA ASP A 53 -10.51 -16.32 -1.44
C ASP A 53 -10.38 -15.53 -0.13
N GLY A 54 -9.63 -16.06 0.82
CA GLY A 54 -9.27 -15.34 2.05
C GLY A 54 -8.42 -14.09 1.78
N ALA A 55 -7.42 -14.19 0.91
CA ALA A 55 -6.56 -13.07 0.54
C ALA A 55 -7.34 -11.95 -0.14
N LYS A 56 -8.27 -12.29 -1.08
CA LYS A 56 -9.17 -11.32 -1.72
C LYS A 56 -9.99 -10.51 -0.69
N GLN A 57 -10.39 -11.14 0.40
CA GLN A 57 -11.17 -10.47 1.44
C GLN A 57 -10.33 -9.62 2.40
N LYS A 58 -9.01 -9.85 2.48
CA LYS A 58 -8.18 -9.29 3.56
C LYS A 58 -7.08 -8.33 3.12
N ILE A 59 -6.87 -8.12 1.82
CA ILE A 59 -5.81 -7.22 1.34
C ILE A 59 -5.93 -5.80 1.92
N TRP A 60 -7.14 -5.26 2.03
CA TRP A 60 -7.38 -3.94 2.61
C TRP A 60 -7.14 -3.91 4.11
N SER A 61 -7.47 -5.00 4.79
CA SER A 61 -7.20 -5.17 6.21
C SER A 61 -5.69 -5.20 6.50
N ILE A 62 -4.91 -5.81 5.61
CA ILE A 62 -3.44 -5.81 5.67
C ILE A 62 -2.90 -4.40 5.41
N ALA A 63 -3.38 -3.72 4.36
CA ALA A 63 -3.00 -2.34 4.06
C ALA A 63 -3.31 -1.40 5.24
N ASN A 64 -4.46 -1.57 5.90
CA ASN A 64 -4.81 -0.84 7.11
C ASN A 64 -3.82 -1.05 8.25
N THR A 65 -3.24 -2.24 8.38
CA THR A 65 -2.23 -2.51 9.42
C THR A 65 -0.99 -1.64 9.24
N ILE A 66 -0.56 -1.43 8.01
CA ILE A 66 0.57 -0.53 7.71
C ILE A 66 0.24 0.90 8.15
N ILE A 67 -0.96 1.39 7.81
CA ILE A 67 -1.44 2.72 8.21
C ILE A 67 -1.57 2.86 9.73
N ASP A 68 -2.01 1.81 10.43
CA ASP A 68 -2.14 1.83 11.89
C ASP A 68 -0.78 1.93 12.59
N VAL A 69 0.26 1.33 12.03
CA VAL A 69 1.64 1.42 12.56
C VAL A 69 2.31 2.74 12.16
N ASN A 70 2.14 3.15 10.92
CA ASN A 70 2.71 4.37 10.38
C ASN A 70 1.69 5.11 9.49
N PRO A 71 0.91 6.05 10.06
CA PRO A 71 -0.14 6.78 9.33
C PRO A 71 0.36 7.58 8.12
N ASP A 72 1.63 8.00 8.15
CA ASP A 72 2.24 8.81 7.10
C ASP A 72 3.02 7.99 6.06
N ALA A 73 3.01 6.66 6.19
CA ALA A 73 3.74 5.78 5.29
C ALA A 73 3.27 5.92 3.82
N GLU A 74 4.24 5.98 2.94
CA GLU A 74 4.02 5.80 1.50
C GLU A 74 4.00 4.31 1.19
N ILE A 75 2.82 3.77 0.87
CA ILE A 75 2.61 2.34 0.67
C ILE A 75 2.69 2.00 -0.80
N ARG A 76 3.51 0.99 -1.14
CA ARG A 76 3.48 0.30 -2.43
C ARG A 76 3.31 -1.19 -2.19
N MET A 77 2.54 -1.84 -3.03
CA MET A 77 2.31 -3.28 -2.94
C MET A 77 2.53 -3.93 -4.30
N ALA A 78 2.98 -5.17 -4.29
CA ALA A 78 3.13 -6.01 -5.47
C ALA A 78 2.50 -7.38 -5.23
N LEU A 79 2.13 -8.07 -6.31
CA LEU A 79 1.61 -9.42 -6.27
C LEU A 79 2.29 -10.24 -7.35
N ILE A 80 2.84 -11.38 -6.95
CA ILE A 80 3.35 -12.42 -7.85
C ILE A 80 2.51 -13.66 -7.60
N ALA A 81 1.77 -14.08 -8.61
CA ALA A 81 1.10 -15.37 -8.61
C ALA A 81 2.00 -16.40 -9.28
N TYR A 82 2.16 -17.58 -8.67
CA TYR A 82 2.93 -18.66 -9.26
C TYR A 82 2.17 -19.99 -9.26
N ARG A 83 2.55 -20.86 -10.14
CA ARG A 83 2.13 -22.27 -10.25
C ARG A 83 3.36 -23.10 -10.57
N ASP A 84 3.19 -24.26 -11.20
CA ASP A 84 4.31 -25.07 -11.64
C ASP A 84 4.56 -25.02 -13.15
N ARG A 85 5.69 -25.61 -13.58
CA ARG A 85 6.01 -25.76 -15.00
C ARG A 85 5.03 -26.73 -15.64
N GLY A 86 4.41 -26.30 -16.75
CA GLY A 86 3.38 -27.08 -17.46
C GLY A 86 1.97 -26.59 -17.22
N ASP A 87 1.75 -25.76 -16.21
CA ASP A 87 0.48 -25.08 -15.98
C ASP A 87 0.25 -23.93 -16.99
N GLU A 88 -0.91 -23.27 -16.92
CA GLU A 88 -1.24 -22.12 -17.79
C GLU A 88 -0.15 -21.04 -17.73
N TYR A 89 0.43 -20.86 -16.58
CA TYR A 89 1.58 -19.96 -16.34
C TYR A 89 2.45 -20.49 -15.20
N ILE A 90 3.74 -20.15 -15.25
CA ILE A 90 4.64 -20.36 -14.12
C ILE A 90 4.56 -19.17 -13.18
N ILE A 91 4.59 -17.95 -13.73
CA ILE A 91 4.59 -16.68 -12.96
C ILE A 91 3.70 -15.66 -13.67
N LYS A 92 2.88 -14.97 -12.90
CA LYS A 92 2.20 -13.71 -13.28
C LYS A 92 2.63 -12.63 -12.30
N THR A 93 3.28 -11.57 -12.80
CA THR A 93 3.81 -10.46 -11.98
C THR A 93 2.93 -9.23 -12.13
N TYR A 94 2.53 -8.66 -11.01
CA TYR A 94 1.93 -7.33 -10.88
C TYR A 94 2.87 -6.49 -10.02
N ASP A 95 3.60 -5.58 -10.67
CA ASP A 95 4.72 -4.85 -10.10
C ASP A 95 4.34 -3.88 -8.98
N MET A 96 5.34 -3.35 -8.27
CA MET A 96 5.19 -2.41 -7.17
C MET A 96 4.36 -1.20 -7.59
N SER A 97 3.25 -0.99 -6.92
CA SER A 97 2.32 0.10 -7.20
C SER A 97 1.73 0.70 -5.92
N SER A 98 1.53 2.01 -5.92
CA SER A 98 0.70 2.69 -4.91
C SER A 98 -0.80 2.52 -5.20
N ASP A 99 -1.15 2.01 -6.38
CA ASP A 99 -2.53 1.71 -6.78
C ASP A 99 -3.02 0.40 -6.14
N VAL A 100 -3.31 0.45 -4.84
CA VAL A 100 -3.81 -0.71 -4.08
C VAL A 100 -5.17 -1.17 -4.61
N GLN A 101 -6.02 -0.26 -5.12
CA GLN A 101 -7.30 -0.61 -5.72
C GLN A 101 -7.11 -1.41 -7.03
N GLY A 102 -6.20 -0.97 -7.89
CA GLY A 102 -5.87 -1.72 -9.11
C GLY A 102 -5.26 -3.09 -8.79
N LEU A 103 -4.43 -3.19 -7.75
CA LEU A 103 -3.87 -4.47 -7.30
C LEU A 103 -4.97 -5.41 -6.77
N TYR A 104 -5.95 -4.87 -6.01
CA TYR A 104 -7.13 -5.61 -5.58
C TYR A 104 -7.89 -6.19 -6.78
N GLY A 105 -8.14 -5.39 -7.83
CA GLY A 105 -8.80 -5.87 -9.05
C GLY A 105 -8.01 -6.96 -9.79
N LYS A 106 -6.66 -6.99 -9.67
CA LYS A 106 -5.84 -8.08 -10.19
C LYS A 106 -5.96 -9.35 -9.33
N LEU A 107 -5.92 -9.18 -8.01
CA LEU A 107 -6.07 -10.28 -7.06
C LEU A 107 -7.45 -10.97 -7.20
N THR A 108 -8.53 -10.21 -7.40
CA THR A 108 -9.88 -10.78 -7.56
C THR A 108 -10.02 -11.69 -8.79
N LYS A 109 -9.20 -11.45 -9.82
CA LYS A 109 -9.18 -12.24 -11.07
C LYS A 109 -8.28 -13.48 -11.00
N LEU A 110 -7.54 -13.67 -9.90
CA LEU A 110 -6.77 -14.91 -9.70
C LEU A 110 -7.71 -16.05 -9.32
N GLU A 111 -7.49 -17.18 -9.98
CA GLU A 111 -8.19 -18.43 -9.70
C GLU A 111 -7.17 -19.50 -9.36
N ALA A 112 -7.54 -20.40 -8.45
CA ALA A 112 -6.73 -21.56 -8.13
C ALA A 112 -6.95 -22.61 -9.23
N ASP A 113 -5.89 -22.99 -9.90
CA ASP A 113 -5.93 -24.02 -10.95
C ASP A 113 -4.53 -24.58 -11.20
N GLY A 114 -4.43 -25.76 -11.83
CA GLY A 114 -3.15 -26.42 -12.06
C GLY A 114 -2.62 -27.12 -10.81
N GLY A 115 -1.33 -27.39 -10.81
CA GLY A 115 -0.68 -28.18 -9.75
C GLY A 115 -0.97 -29.67 -9.95
N GLY A 116 -0.24 -30.36 -10.85
CA GLY A 116 -0.40 -31.80 -11.12
C GLY A 116 0.38 -32.67 -10.14
N ASP A 117 1.39 -32.12 -9.49
CA ASP A 117 2.31 -32.78 -8.57
C ASP A 117 2.77 -31.82 -7.47
N THR A 118 3.71 -32.29 -6.70
CA THR A 118 4.44 -31.55 -5.65
C THR A 118 5.90 -31.91 -5.83
N PRO A 119 6.80 -30.99 -5.93
CA PRO A 119 6.84 -29.54 -5.53
C PRO A 119 6.30 -28.55 -6.59
N GLU A 120 6.48 -27.22 -6.31
CA GLU A 120 6.02 -26.10 -7.13
C GLU A 120 7.17 -25.13 -7.51
N SER A 121 6.93 -24.18 -8.43
CA SER A 121 7.95 -23.24 -8.93
C SER A 121 8.24 -22.06 -7.95
N VAL A 122 8.39 -22.36 -6.67
CA VAL A 122 8.69 -21.39 -5.60
C VAL A 122 10.01 -20.66 -5.84
N ASN A 123 11.03 -21.37 -6.35
CA ASN A 123 12.34 -20.79 -6.60
C ASN A 123 12.29 -19.66 -7.63
N GLU A 124 11.57 -19.87 -8.72
CA GLU A 124 11.37 -18.91 -9.78
C GLU A 124 10.57 -17.71 -9.28
N ALA A 125 9.54 -17.95 -8.47
CA ALA A 125 8.71 -16.90 -7.89
C ALA A 125 9.48 -15.99 -6.92
N LEU A 126 10.34 -16.57 -6.08
CA LEU A 126 11.22 -15.79 -5.22
C LEU A 126 12.26 -14.98 -6.01
N ASP A 127 12.84 -15.57 -7.06
CA ASP A 127 13.80 -14.85 -7.91
C ASP A 127 13.13 -13.67 -8.64
N GLU A 128 11.91 -13.87 -9.13
CA GLU A 128 11.08 -12.81 -9.70
C GLU A 128 10.88 -11.67 -8.71
N ALA A 129 10.45 -11.99 -7.48
CA ALA A 129 10.18 -11.01 -6.43
C ALA A 129 11.42 -10.22 -6.02
N VAL A 130 12.57 -10.88 -5.90
CA VAL A 130 13.81 -10.23 -5.42
C VAL A 130 14.49 -9.42 -6.53
N ARG A 131 14.49 -9.93 -7.78
CA ARG A 131 15.29 -9.35 -8.84
C ARG A 131 14.55 -8.45 -9.81
N LYS A 132 13.24 -8.68 -10.01
CA LYS A 132 12.51 -8.02 -11.09
C LYS A 132 11.49 -7.00 -10.61
N LEU A 133 10.97 -7.13 -9.38
CA LEU A 133 10.13 -6.08 -8.83
C LEU A 133 10.91 -4.76 -8.68
N GLU A 134 10.27 -3.66 -9.00
CA GLU A 134 10.83 -2.31 -8.90
C GLU A 134 10.87 -1.78 -7.46
N TRP A 135 11.70 -2.40 -6.62
CA TRP A 135 11.92 -1.96 -5.24
C TRP A 135 12.55 -0.56 -5.18
N THR A 136 12.02 0.32 -4.33
CA THR A 136 12.68 1.60 -4.04
C THR A 136 13.99 1.36 -3.30
N LYS A 137 15.07 2.00 -3.75
CA LYS A 137 16.38 1.93 -3.11
C LYS A 137 16.46 2.94 -1.97
N GLY A 138 17.33 2.66 -0.99
CA GLY A 138 17.60 3.54 0.15
C GLY A 138 17.15 2.95 1.49
N ASP A 139 17.63 3.52 2.59
CA ASP A 139 17.42 3.00 3.95
C ASP A 139 16.06 3.40 4.53
N ASP A 140 15.38 4.39 3.93
CA ASP A 140 14.06 4.87 4.36
C ASP A 140 12.93 3.93 3.95
N THR A 141 13.24 2.86 3.21
CA THR A 141 12.25 1.93 2.67
C THR A 141 12.28 0.60 3.41
N LYS A 142 11.16 0.21 3.98
CA LYS A 142 10.94 -1.16 4.49
C LYS A 142 10.49 -2.03 3.34
N ARG A 143 11.21 -3.11 3.04
CA ARG A 143 10.93 -4.05 1.94
C ARG A 143 10.63 -5.42 2.51
N ILE A 144 9.42 -5.91 2.29
CA ILE A 144 8.91 -7.12 2.91
C ILE A 144 8.27 -8.02 1.86
N ILE A 145 8.67 -9.27 1.81
CA ILE A 145 8.03 -10.32 1.01
C ILE A 145 7.28 -11.26 1.95
N PHE A 146 6.07 -11.63 1.56
CA PHE A 146 5.33 -12.75 2.09
C PHE A 146 5.22 -13.82 0.99
N LEU A 147 6.00 -14.89 1.14
CA LEU A 147 5.87 -16.11 0.33
C LEU A 147 4.76 -16.96 0.94
N VAL A 148 3.73 -17.25 0.17
CA VAL A 148 2.49 -17.92 0.60
C VAL A 148 2.24 -19.14 -0.26
N GLY A 149 2.09 -20.33 0.31
CA GLY A 149 1.81 -21.55 -0.41
C GLY A 149 1.82 -22.79 0.49
N ASP A 150 1.63 -23.97 -0.09
CA ASP A 150 1.50 -25.25 0.63
C ASP A 150 2.50 -26.33 0.20
N ALA A 151 3.33 -26.06 -0.82
CA ALA A 151 4.25 -27.00 -1.41
C ALA A 151 5.72 -26.53 -1.38
N PRO A 152 6.72 -27.45 -1.34
CA PRO A 152 8.13 -27.08 -1.37
C PRO A 152 8.57 -26.66 -2.77
N PRO A 153 9.73 -25.96 -2.93
CA PRO A 153 10.29 -25.62 -4.23
C PRO A 153 10.83 -26.84 -4.97
N HIS A 154 10.71 -26.86 -6.27
CA HIS A 154 11.51 -27.75 -7.12
C HIS A 154 12.99 -27.43 -6.99
N MET A 155 13.79 -28.42 -6.56
CA MET A 155 15.25 -28.31 -6.45
C MET A 155 15.97 -29.02 -7.60
N ASP A 156 15.23 -29.71 -8.46
CA ASP A 156 15.68 -30.56 -9.57
C ASP A 156 15.53 -29.89 -10.94
N TYR A 157 14.84 -28.78 -11.02
CA TYR A 157 14.65 -28.08 -12.30
C TYR A 157 15.97 -27.53 -12.82
N PRO A 158 16.36 -27.87 -14.07
CA PRO A 158 17.60 -27.37 -14.66
C PRO A 158 17.52 -25.85 -14.84
N ASN A 159 18.61 -25.18 -14.46
CA ASN A 159 18.76 -23.73 -14.55
C ASN A 159 17.77 -22.89 -13.70
N ALA A 160 17.03 -23.51 -12.75
CA ALA A 160 16.23 -22.77 -11.81
C ALA A 160 17.14 -21.96 -10.83
N PRO A 161 16.81 -20.73 -10.52
CA PRO A 161 17.48 -19.99 -9.46
C PRO A 161 17.12 -20.66 -8.11
N LEU A 162 18.11 -21.18 -7.39
CA LEU A 162 17.84 -21.84 -6.12
C LEU A 162 17.66 -20.82 -5.00
N TYR A 163 16.63 -20.98 -4.16
CA TYR A 163 16.27 -20.06 -3.09
C TYR A 163 17.43 -19.66 -2.16
N PRO A 164 18.42 -20.51 -1.81
CA PRO A 164 19.50 -20.06 -0.94
C PRO A 164 20.37 -18.95 -1.55
N ASN A 165 20.49 -18.91 -2.89
CA ASN A 165 21.22 -17.86 -3.59
C ASN A 165 20.34 -16.60 -3.78
N VAL A 166 19.05 -16.79 -4.03
CA VAL A 166 18.06 -15.69 -4.12
C VAL A 166 17.97 -14.94 -2.80
N LEU A 167 17.90 -15.67 -1.66
CA LEU A 167 17.79 -15.07 -0.33
C LEU A 167 19.05 -14.33 0.11
N LYS A 168 20.24 -14.78 -0.30
CA LYS A 168 21.47 -13.99 -0.08
C LYS A 168 21.38 -12.61 -0.73
N ARG A 169 20.81 -12.53 -1.93
CA ARG A 169 20.58 -11.27 -2.60
C ARG A 169 19.49 -10.46 -1.91
N ALA A 170 18.36 -11.07 -1.55
CA ALA A 170 17.28 -10.40 -0.82
C ALA A 170 17.80 -9.67 0.42
N VAL A 171 18.60 -10.37 1.26
CA VAL A 171 19.21 -9.79 2.46
C VAL A 171 20.20 -8.67 2.12
N ALA A 172 21.02 -8.83 1.07
CA ALA A 172 21.95 -7.78 0.63
C ALA A 172 21.20 -6.51 0.17
N ASP A 173 20.01 -6.67 -0.41
CA ASP A 173 19.15 -5.57 -0.86
C ASP A 173 18.20 -5.06 0.24
N GLY A 174 18.35 -5.54 1.48
CA GLY A 174 17.53 -5.14 2.64
C GLY A 174 16.08 -5.59 2.55
N ILE A 175 15.81 -6.71 1.85
CA ILE A 175 14.48 -7.31 1.70
C ILE A 175 14.31 -8.42 2.73
N ILE A 176 13.28 -8.33 3.56
CA ILE A 176 12.89 -9.36 4.52
C ILE A 176 11.94 -10.35 3.83
N VAL A 177 12.22 -11.66 3.95
CA VAL A 177 11.37 -12.70 3.35
C VAL A 177 10.70 -13.53 4.42
N ASN A 178 9.41 -13.32 4.60
CA ASN A 178 8.55 -14.11 5.47
C ASN A 178 7.91 -15.25 4.68
N THR A 179 7.60 -16.37 5.35
CA THR A 179 6.90 -17.50 4.74
C THR A 179 5.62 -17.82 5.49
N VAL A 180 4.53 -18.00 4.75
CA VAL A 180 3.21 -18.39 5.26
C VAL A 180 2.85 -19.74 4.64
N GLN A 181 2.99 -20.82 5.41
CA GLN A 181 2.65 -22.15 4.96
C GLN A 181 1.18 -22.44 5.21
N ALA A 182 0.42 -22.74 4.17
CA ALA A 182 -0.91 -23.35 4.28
C ALA A 182 -0.77 -24.86 4.50
N GLY A 183 -1.59 -25.40 5.42
CA GLY A 183 -1.52 -26.84 5.76
C GLY A 183 -0.36 -27.23 6.66
N ASP A 184 -0.08 -28.54 6.69
CA ASP A 184 0.83 -29.12 7.68
C ASP A 184 1.89 -30.08 7.07
N ASP A 185 2.12 -29.99 5.76
CA ASP A 185 3.16 -30.81 5.09
C ASP A 185 4.51 -30.60 5.74
N ARG A 186 5.21 -31.72 6.00
CA ARG A 186 6.45 -31.73 6.81
C ARG A 186 7.66 -31.28 6.01
N GLU A 187 7.72 -31.58 4.74
CA GLU A 187 8.84 -31.19 3.87
C GLU A 187 8.76 -29.70 3.58
N THR A 188 7.60 -29.22 3.21
CA THR A 188 7.29 -27.79 3.06
C THR A 188 7.66 -27.02 4.33
N LYS A 189 7.23 -27.51 5.50
CA LYS A 189 7.55 -26.90 6.80
C LYS A 189 9.05 -26.74 7.03
N LYS A 190 9.82 -27.75 6.71
CA LYS A 190 11.28 -27.74 6.88
C LYS A 190 11.91 -26.66 5.98
N ILE A 191 11.57 -26.67 4.71
CA ILE A 191 12.17 -25.78 3.71
C ILE A 191 11.69 -24.32 3.93
N TRP A 192 10.41 -24.13 4.25
CA TRP A 192 9.86 -22.78 4.44
C TRP A 192 10.41 -22.12 5.71
N ARG A 193 10.72 -22.88 6.75
CA ARG A 193 11.48 -22.39 7.90
C ARG A 193 12.90 -21.97 7.54
N GLU A 194 13.55 -22.74 6.67
CA GLU A 194 14.89 -22.40 6.17
C GLU A 194 14.84 -21.12 5.32
N ILE A 195 13.86 -21.00 4.40
CA ILE A 195 13.66 -19.79 3.59
C ILE A 195 13.47 -18.57 4.49
N ALA A 196 12.57 -18.64 5.48
CA ALA A 196 12.33 -17.54 6.41
C ALA A 196 13.59 -17.16 7.19
N GLN A 197 14.33 -18.15 7.70
CA GLN A 197 15.57 -17.92 8.43
C GLN A 197 16.65 -17.25 7.56
N LEU A 198 16.85 -17.74 6.34
CA LEU A 198 17.82 -17.17 5.39
C LEU A 198 17.40 -15.78 4.91
N GLY A 199 16.09 -15.51 4.83
CA GLY A 199 15.52 -14.22 4.44
C GLY A 199 15.32 -13.24 5.61
N HIS A 200 15.85 -13.54 6.81
CA HIS A 200 15.70 -12.73 8.03
C HIS A 200 14.23 -12.45 8.42
N GLY A 201 13.32 -13.31 7.98
CA GLY A 201 11.89 -13.21 8.22
C GLY A 201 11.35 -14.22 9.22
N ARG A 202 10.04 -14.40 9.20
CA ARG A 202 9.29 -15.31 10.07
C ARG A 202 8.64 -16.43 9.26
N TYR A 203 8.59 -17.62 9.83
CA TYR A 203 7.77 -18.73 9.35
C TYR A 203 6.44 -18.75 10.11
N MET A 204 5.32 -18.78 9.39
CA MET A 204 3.98 -18.74 9.93
C MET A 204 3.14 -19.89 9.35
N PRO A 205 2.77 -20.89 10.15
CA PRO A 205 1.84 -21.93 9.72
C PRO A 205 0.39 -21.43 9.84
N ILE A 206 -0.44 -21.71 8.84
CA ILE A 206 -1.88 -21.44 8.84
C ILE A 206 -2.64 -22.69 8.37
N PRO A 207 -3.95 -22.82 8.65
CA PRO A 207 -4.78 -23.86 8.04
C PRO A 207 -4.74 -23.79 6.51
N GLN A 208 -4.99 -24.94 5.85
CA GLN A 208 -4.95 -25.09 4.39
C GLN A 208 -5.87 -24.10 3.66
N ASP A 209 -7.02 -23.82 4.25
CA ASP A 209 -8.02 -22.87 3.73
C ASP A 209 -7.74 -21.40 4.11
N GLY A 210 -6.55 -21.10 4.66
CA GLY A 210 -6.21 -19.77 5.14
C GLY A 210 -6.75 -19.42 6.52
N GLY A 211 -7.51 -20.32 7.15
CA GLY A 211 -8.09 -20.17 8.46
C GLY A 211 -9.36 -19.28 8.51
N ARG A 212 -9.95 -19.19 9.67
CA ARG A 212 -11.22 -18.46 9.83
C ARG A 212 -11.04 -16.96 9.62
N ILE A 213 -11.84 -16.41 8.72
CA ILE A 213 -11.99 -14.98 8.55
C ILE A 213 -12.96 -14.49 9.64
N THR A 214 -12.44 -13.88 10.69
CA THR A 214 -13.28 -13.27 11.72
C THR A 214 -13.73 -11.89 11.26
N VAL A 215 -15.02 -11.74 10.97
CA VAL A 215 -15.65 -10.45 10.69
C VAL A 215 -16.43 -10.05 11.95
N ILE A 216 -16.04 -8.93 12.54
CA ILE A 216 -16.81 -8.33 13.63
C ILE A 216 -17.76 -7.33 13.00
N ASN A 217 -19.06 -7.69 12.97
CA ASN A 217 -20.11 -6.78 12.53
C ASN A 217 -20.34 -5.70 13.58
N THR A 218 -20.51 -4.47 13.15
CA THR A 218 -20.75 -3.34 14.03
C THR A 218 -22.03 -2.60 13.64
N PRO A 219 -22.67 -1.86 14.55
CA PRO A 219 -23.86 -1.07 14.22
C PRO A 219 -23.58 0.11 13.27
N TYR A 220 -22.33 0.33 12.89
CA TYR A 220 -21.89 1.42 12.01
C TYR A 220 -21.66 0.99 10.56
N ASP A 221 -21.56 -0.32 10.28
CA ASP A 221 -21.13 -0.88 9.01
C ASP A 221 -22.02 -0.44 7.83
N ASP A 222 -23.34 -0.52 7.98
CA ASP A 222 -24.28 -0.09 6.94
C ASP A 222 -24.16 1.42 6.63
N GLN A 223 -23.95 2.24 7.69
CA GLN A 223 -23.79 3.68 7.52
C GLN A 223 -22.48 4.01 6.78
N ILE A 224 -21.40 3.32 7.09
CA ILE A 224 -20.11 3.44 6.40
C ILE A 224 -20.29 3.18 4.91
N ILE A 225 -20.95 2.08 4.53
CA ILE A 225 -21.20 1.73 3.12
C ILE A 225 -22.07 2.80 2.43
N VAL A 226 -23.09 3.32 3.10
CA VAL A 226 -23.95 4.38 2.56
C VAL A 226 -23.17 5.67 2.32
N ILE A 227 -22.33 6.09 3.27
CA ILE A 227 -21.48 7.28 3.12
C ILE A 227 -20.44 7.07 2.04
N GLN A 228 -19.82 5.88 1.97
CA GLN A 228 -18.85 5.56 0.91
C GLN A 228 -19.47 5.71 -0.47
N ARG A 229 -20.68 5.19 -0.70
CA ARG A 229 -21.39 5.34 -1.98
C ARG A 229 -21.70 6.80 -2.33
N LYS A 230 -21.94 7.66 -1.33
CA LYS A 230 -22.09 9.10 -1.55
C LYS A 230 -20.76 9.75 -1.95
N ILE A 231 -19.66 9.39 -1.28
CA ILE A 231 -18.32 9.85 -1.63
C ILE A 231 -17.98 9.42 -3.06
N ASP A 232 -18.24 8.16 -3.41
CA ASP A 232 -17.96 7.62 -4.75
C ASP A 232 -18.66 8.39 -5.87
N LYS A 233 -19.89 8.88 -5.63
CA LYS A 233 -20.63 9.73 -6.57
C LYS A 233 -20.03 11.14 -6.77
N THR A 234 -19.09 11.54 -5.92
CA THR A 234 -18.37 12.80 -6.09
C THR A 234 -17.11 12.66 -6.96
N VAL A 235 -16.75 11.44 -7.36
CA VAL A 235 -15.62 11.19 -8.25
C VAL A 235 -15.97 11.67 -9.66
N LEU A 236 -15.09 12.48 -10.23
CA LEU A 236 -15.21 12.99 -11.60
C LEU A 236 -14.04 12.45 -12.44
N PRO A 237 -14.23 11.33 -13.14
CA PRO A 237 -13.19 10.75 -14.00
C PRO A 237 -12.82 11.70 -15.14
N TYR A 238 -11.52 12.02 -15.29
CA TYR A 238 -11.02 12.86 -16.36
C TYR A 238 -9.79 12.20 -17.06
N GLY A 239 -9.41 12.74 -18.20
CA GLY A 239 -8.35 12.19 -19.03
C GLY A 239 -8.88 11.61 -20.35
N ASN A 240 -8.09 10.80 -21.04
CA ASN A 240 -8.54 10.12 -22.25
C ASN A 240 -9.63 9.08 -21.96
N HIS A 241 -10.20 8.46 -22.98
CA HIS A 241 -11.28 7.49 -22.83
C HIS A 241 -10.87 6.31 -21.93
N ASP A 242 -9.71 5.72 -22.20
CA ASP A 242 -9.24 4.54 -21.49
C ASP A 242 -8.97 4.83 -20.00
N GLU A 243 -8.44 6.01 -19.69
CA GLU A 243 -8.19 6.45 -18.30
C GLU A 243 -9.51 6.63 -17.54
N ARG A 244 -10.51 7.25 -18.16
CA ARG A 244 -11.84 7.41 -17.54
C ARG A 244 -12.53 6.07 -17.35
N GLU A 245 -12.47 5.19 -18.36
CA GLU A 245 -13.03 3.83 -18.28
C GLU A 245 -12.33 3.01 -17.18
N ALA A 246 -11.00 3.07 -17.11
CA ALA A 246 -10.25 2.37 -16.07
C ALA A 246 -10.65 2.82 -14.65
N LEU A 247 -10.84 4.14 -14.43
CA LEU A 247 -11.32 4.64 -13.15
C LEU A 247 -12.75 4.19 -12.86
N THR A 248 -13.64 4.25 -13.85
CA THR A 248 -15.02 3.79 -13.70
C THR A 248 -15.07 2.32 -13.31
N ASN A 249 -14.33 1.46 -13.99
CA ASN A 249 -14.22 0.03 -13.67
C ASN A 249 -13.71 -0.22 -12.24
N LYS A 250 -12.70 0.53 -11.78
CA LYS A 250 -12.23 0.46 -10.39
C LYS A 250 -13.31 0.83 -9.38
N MET A 251 -14.12 1.84 -9.69
CA MET A 251 -15.23 2.27 -8.84
C MET A 251 -16.34 1.21 -8.78
N GLU A 252 -16.64 0.55 -9.89
CA GLU A 252 -17.59 -0.55 -9.96
C GLU A 252 -17.07 -1.76 -9.16
N GLU A 253 -15.83 -2.22 -9.38
CA GLU A 253 -15.19 -3.30 -8.61
C GLU A 253 -15.22 -3.01 -7.09
N LYS A 254 -14.98 -1.75 -6.69
CA LYS A 254 -15.07 -1.31 -5.30
C LYS A 254 -16.50 -1.42 -4.74
N ALA A 255 -17.50 -1.01 -5.52
CA ALA A 255 -18.90 -1.02 -5.10
C ALA A 255 -19.51 -2.43 -5.03
N GLU A 256 -19.01 -3.37 -5.84
CA GLU A 256 -19.44 -4.76 -5.91
C GLU A 256 -18.73 -5.67 -4.88
N ALA A 257 -17.64 -5.18 -4.28
CA ALA A 257 -16.89 -5.94 -3.29
C ALA A 257 -17.79 -6.35 -2.10
N PRO A 258 -17.50 -7.49 -1.42
CA PRO A 258 -18.21 -7.87 -0.20
C PRO A 258 -18.18 -6.77 0.87
N ALA A 259 -19.24 -6.64 1.66
CA ALA A 259 -19.38 -5.59 2.67
C ALA A 259 -18.15 -5.41 3.60
N PRO A 260 -17.52 -6.48 4.13
CA PRO A 260 -16.30 -6.32 4.93
C PRO A 260 -15.15 -5.67 4.17
N VAL A 261 -15.01 -5.99 2.88
CA VAL A 261 -13.98 -5.41 1.99
C VAL A 261 -14.24 -3.93 1.74
N GLN A 262 -15.51 -3.55 1.46
CA GLN A 262 -15.90 -2.15 1.30
C GLN A 262 -15.59 -1.32 2.55
N ILE A 263 -15.85 -1.88 3.75
CA ILE A 263 -15.59 -1.23 5.04
C ILE A 263 -14.08 -1.06 5.27
N ASP A 264 -13.28 -2.09 5.05
CA ASP A 264 -11.83 -2.02 5.21
C ASP A 264 -11.19 -1.06 4.20
N ASN A 265 -11.71 -1.01 2.97
CA ASN A 265 -11.34 -0.02 1.95
C ASN A 265 -11.68 1.42 2.42
N SER A 266 -12.89 1.64 2.93
CA SER A 266 -13.32 2.94 3.46
C SER A 266 -12.45 3.40 4.63
N ARG A 267 -12.07 2.47 5.52
CA ARG A 267 -11.16 2.73 6.63
C ARG A 267 -9.78 3.16 6.14
N PHE A 268 -9.23 2.48 5.13
CA PHE A 268 -7.94 2.80 4.53
C PHE A 268 -7.91 4.25 4.03
N TYR A 269 -8.86 4.64 3.19
CA TYR A 269 -8.91 5.99 2.64
C TYR A 269 -9.24 7.06 3.68
N SER A 270 -10.04 6.73 4.70
CA SER A 270 -10.36 7.64 5.80
C SER A 270 -9.16 7.96 6.69
N LYS A 271 -8.23 7.00 6.88
CA LYS A 271 -7.07 7.14 7.77
C LYS A 271 -5.78 7.53 7.05
N LYS A 272 -5.68 7.32 5.75
CA LYS A 272 -4.46 7.65 5.00
C LYS A 272 -4.24 9.16 5.00
N SER A 273 -3.27 9.61 5.79
CA SER A 273 -2.92 11.02 5.85
C SER A 273 -2.18 11.45 4.59
N GLY A 274 -2.57 12.57 4.00
CA GLY A 274 -1.85 13.24 2.91
C GLY A 274 -2.26 12.90 1.49
N SER A 275 -2.96 11.80 1.22
CA SER A 275 -3.62 11.55 -0.05
C SER A 275 -5.11 11.45 0.24
N LYS A 276 -5.84 12.51 0.03
CA LYS A 276 -7.31 12.52 0.17
C LYS A 276 -7.95 11.88 -1.06
N GLU A 277 -7.44 10.74 -1.46
CA GLU A 277 -7.95 9.96 -2.59
C GLU A 277 -9.20 9.20 -2.18
N VAL A 278 -10.15 9.08 -3.08
CA VAL A 278 -11.32 8.20 -2.93
C VAL A 278 -11.01 6.82 -3.50
N VAL A 279 -10.07 6.79 -4.44
CA VAL A 279 -9.55 5.57 -5.08
C VAL A 279 -8.11 5.83 -5.51
N THR A 280 -7.22 4.88 -5.30
CA THR A 280 -5.81 5.01 -5.70
C THR A 280 -5.63 4.81 -7.21
N GLY A 281 -4.61 5.48 -7.77
CA GLY A 281 -4.19 5.30 -9.15
C GLY A 281 -5.28 5.62 -10.17
N GLY A 282 -6.09 6.64 -9.92
CA GLY A 282 -7.14 7.09 -10.83
C GLY A 282 -7.09 8.59 -11.06
N ASN A 283 -7.57 9.03 -12.23
CA ASN A 283 -7.68 10.43 -12.59
C ASN A 283 -9.01 11.00 -12.09
N ASP A 284 -9.08 11.32 -10.79
CA ASP A 284 -10.24 11.99 -10.18
C ASP A 284 -10.00 13.50 -10.12
N LEU A 285 -10.70 14.24 -10.96
CA LEU A 285 -10.53 15.69 -11.09
C LEU A 285 -10.73 16.43 -9.76
N ILE A 286 -11.65 15.99 -8.90
CA ILE A 286 -11.89 16.64 -7.61
C ILE A 286 -10.68 16.47 -6.68
N THR A 287 -10.11 15.26 -6.64
CA THR A 287 -8.89 14.99 -5.86
C THR A 287 -7.71 15.80 -6.38
N ASP A 288 -7.48 15.80 -7.68
CA ASP A 288 -6.31 16.43 -8.29
C ASP A 288 -6.35 17.96 -8.20
N VAL A 289 -7.52 18.56 -8.37
CA VAL A 289 -7.70 20.01 -8.17
C VAL A 289 -7.51 20.38 -6.70
N LYS A 290 -8.07 19.60 -5.76
CA LYS A 290 -7.92 19.82 -4.31
C LYS A 290 -6.48 19.72 -3.85
N ASN A 291 -5.70 18.79 -4.42
CA ASN A 291 -4.29 18.59 -4.12
C ASN A 291 -3.36 19.55 -4.88
N GLY A 292 -3.89 20.33 -5.82
CA GLY A 292 -3.11 21.26 -6.65
C GLY A 292 -2.24 20.59 -7.71
N THR A 293 -2.48 19.32 -7.99
CA THR A 293 -1.77 18.54 -9.04
C THR A 293 -2.33 18.80 -10.42
N GLN A 294 -3.58 19.30 -10.50
CA GLN A 294 -4.24 19.67 -11.75
C GLN A 294 -5.01 21.00 -11.57
N LYS A 295 -5.03 21.82 -12.63
CA LYS A 295 -5.94 22.96 -12.74
C LYS A 295 -7.00 22.68 -13.78
N ILE A 296 -8.25 23.02 -13.49
CA ILE A 296 -9.38 22.72 -14.37
C ILE A 296 -9.25 23.41 -15.74
N GLU A 297 -8.65 24.60 -15.78
CA GLU A 297 -8.42 25.38 -16.99
C GLU A 297 -7.36 24.74 -17.91
N GLU A 298 -6.50 23.88 -17.38
CA GLU A 298 -5.44 23.20 -18.13
C GLU A 298 -5.93 21.85 -18.70
N VAL A 299 -7.12 21.38 -18.30
CA VAL A 299 -7.69 20.12 -18.81
C VAL A 299 -8.36 20.38 -20.17
N GLN A 300 -7.95 19.61 -21.17
CA GLN A 300 -8.56 19.69 -22.51
C GLN A 300 -10.06 19.36 -22.45
N GLU A 301 -10.88 20.04 -23.23
CA GLU A 301 -12.34 19.86 -23.24
C GLU A 301 -12.76 18.41 -23.49
N THR A 302 -12.05 17.69 -24.36
CA THR A 302 -12.29 16.27 -24.66
C THR A 302 -11.95 15.33 -23.51
N SER A 303 -11.08 15.78 -22.59
CA SER A 303 -10.63 15.04 -21.42
C SER A 303 -11.43 15.35 -20.16
N LEU A 304 -12.31 16.35 -20.21
CA LEU A 304 -13.20 16.69 -19.10
C LEU A 304 -14.29 15.62 -18.90
N PRO A 305 -14.73 15.43 -17.65
CA PRO A 305 -15.96 14.70 -17.35
C PRO A 305 -17.16 15.28 -18.11
N ASP A 306 -18.12 14.44 -18.47
CA ASP A 306 -19.29 14.85 -19.26
C ASP A 306 -20.10 15.99 -18.60
N GLU A 307 -20.14 16.00 -17.27
CA GLU A 307 -20.81 17.01 -16.45
C GLU A 307 -20.20 18.42 -16.60
N LEU A 308 -18.95 18.51 -17.05
CA LEU A 308 -18.21 19.77 -17.19
C LEU A 308 -18.06 20.23 -18.62
N ARG A 309 -18.31 19.37 -19.62
CA ARG A 309 -18.12 19.71 -21.03
C ARG A 309 -19.11 20.80 -21.48
N GLY A 310 -18.63 21.72 -22.30
CA GLY A 310 -19.42 22.81 -22.87
C GLY A 310 -19.82 23.89 -21.86
N LYS A 311 -19.32 23.86 -20.63
CA LYS A 311 -19.59 24.89 -19.62
C LYS A 311 -18.54 25.99 -19.63
N SER A 312 -18.90 27.17 -19.15
CA SER A 312 -17.94 28.27 -18.93
C SER A 312 -16.94 27.92 -17.82
N SER A 313 -15.80 28.61 -17.76
CA SER A 313 -14.80 28.42 -16.70
C SER A 313 -15.39 28.65 -15.31
N GLU A 314 -16.25 29.67 -15.18
CA GLU A 314 -16.95 29.99 -13.93
C GLU A 314 -17.87 28.85 -13.47
N GLU A 315 -18.63 28.26 -14.40
CA GLU A 315 -19.54 27.14 -14.13
C GLU A 315 -18.74 25.87 -13.76
N LYS A 316 -17.64 25.57 -14.48
CA LYS A 316 -16.76 24.44 -14.19
C LYS A 316 -16.19 24.55 -12.78
N ASN A 317 -15.61 25.71 -12.43
CA ASN A 317 -15.06 25.98 -11.11
C ASN A 317 -16.14 25.88 -10.01
N ALA A 318 -17.33 26.42 -10.24
CA ALA A 318 -18.43 26.35 -9.27
C ALA A 318 -18.88 24.89 -9.01
N ILE A 319 -18.94 24.05 -10.04
CA ILE A 319 -19.27 22.61 -9.89
C ILE A 319 -18.18 21.89 -9.09
N VAL A 320 -16.92 22.07 -9.46
CA VAL A 320 -15.78 21.42 -8.79
C VAL A 320 -15.71 21.84 -7.33
N GLU A 321 -15.83 23.12 -7.03
CA GLU A 321 -15.82 23.66 -5.66
C GLU A 321 -16.97 23.09 -4.83
N LYS A 322 -18.20 23.11 -5.36
CA LYS A 322 -19.38 22.53 -4.69
C LYS A 322 -19.18 21.04 -4.40
N THR A 323 -18.71 20.26 -5.39
CA THR A 323 -18.48 18.82 -5.23
C THR A 323 -17.38 18.55 -4.24
N SER A 324 -16.30 19.34 -4.24
CA SER A 324 -15.20 19.24 -3.26
C SER A 324 -15.67 19.53 -1.83
N GLN A 325 -16.52 20.54 -1.63
CA GLN A 325 -17.10 20.85 -0.32
C GLN A 325 -18.04 19.74 0.16
N GLU A 326 -18.89 19.19 -0.72
CA GLU A 326 -19.74 18.04 -0.39
C GLU A 326 -18.92 16.83 0.01
N ARG A 327 -17.90 16.47 -0.78
CA ARG A 327 -16.96 15.38 -0.46
C ARG A 327 -16.33 15.59 0.89
N SER A 328 -15.80 16.78 1.19
CA SER A 328 -15.15 17.06 2.46
C SER A 328 -16.06 16.88 3.68
N LYS A 329 -17.36 17.18 3.56
CA LYS A 329 -18.35 16.89 4.61
C LYS A 329 -18.57 15.39 4.79
N LEU A 330 -18.69 14.64 3.69
CA LEU A 330 -18.86 13.19 3.72
C LEU A 330 -17.62 12.48 4.26
N GLU A 331 -16.40 12.95 3.92
CA GLU A 331 -15.14 12.45 4.46
C GLU A 331 -15.06 12.65 5.99
N ALA A 332 -15.49 13.78 6.50
CA ALA A 332 -15.55 14.03 7.94
C ALA A 332 -16.56 13.12 8.66
N GLU A 333 -17.74 12.91 8.04
CA GLU A 333 -18.74 11.95 8.56
C GLU A 333 -18.21 10.52 8.55
N MET A 334 -17.53 10.10 7.47
CA MET A 334 -16.87 8.80 7.35
C MET A 334 -15.84 8.60 8.46
N SER A 335 -14.95 9.58 8.69
CA SER A 335 -13.92 9.49 9.72
C SER A 335 -14.52 9.28 11.10
N ALA A 336 -15.60 10.01 11.43
CA ALA A 336 -16.30 9.85 12.72
C ALA A 336 -16.96 8.46 12.87
N LEU A 337 -17.49 7.89 11.79
CA LEU A 337 -18.04 6.53 11.79
C LEU A 337 -16.95 5.47 11.96
N ILE A 338 -15.83 5.62 11.29
CA ILE A 338 -14.67 4.71 11.42
C ILE A 338 -14.10 4.74 12.84
N GLU A 339 -13.98 5.91 13.47
CA GLU A 339 -13.54 6.01 14.87
C GLU A 339 -14.49 5.26 15.82
N LYS A 340 -15.79 5.44 15.66
CA LYS A 340 -16.79 4.71 16.46
C LYS A 340 -16.72 3.20 16.22
N ARG A 341 -16.54 2.78 14.98
CA ARG A 341 -16.38 1.36 14.62
C ARG A 341 -15.13 0.77 15.26
N ASP A 342 -13.99 1.46 15.16
CA ASP A 342 -12.72 1.00 15.74
C ASP A 342 -12.82 0.89 17.26
N ALA A 343 -13.45 1.85 17.94
CA ALA A 343 -13.71 1.80 19.38
C ALA A 343 -14.60 0.59 19.76
N TYR A 344 -15.70 0.37 19.02
CA TYR A 344 -16.57 -0.79 19.24
C TYR A 344 -15.83 -2.11 19.10
N ILE A 345 -15.00 -2.26 18.05
CA ILE A 345 -14.18 -3.46 17.82
C ILE A 345 -13.17 -3.66 18.96
N ALA A 346 -12.53 -2.58 19.43
CA ALA A 346 -11.59 -2.64 20.54
C ALA A 346 -12.24 -3.15 21.82
N GLU A 347 -13.46 -2.72 22.12
CA GLU A 347 -14.25 -3.21 23.27
C GLU A 347 -14.59 -4.72 23.14
N GLN A 348 -14.96 -5.18 21.94
CA GLN A 348 -15.29 -6.60 21.71
C GLN A 348 -14.05 -7.51 21.79
N LYS A 349 -12.85 -7.00 21.42
CA LYS A 349 -11.59 -7.75 21.50
C LYS A 349 -11.01 -7.92 22.90
N LEU A 350 -11.66 -7.43 23.95
CA LEU A 350 -11.26 -7.67 25.35
C LEU A 350 -11.33 -9.17 25.73
N ASN A 351 -11.97 -10.02 24.90
CA ASN A 351 -11.94 -11.48 24.98
C ASN A 351 -11.33 -12.06 23.68
N PRO A 352 -10.01 -12.01 23.49
CA PRO A 352 -9.41 -12.58 22.29
C PRO A 352 -9.54 -14.11 22.30
N ASP A 353 -10.11 -14.66 21.24
CA ASP A 353 -9.91 -16.07 20.89
C ASP A 353 -8.41 -16.28 20.67
N LYS A 354 -7.77 -17.07 21.54
CA LYS A 354 -6.32 -17.27 21.59
C LYS A 354 -5.75 -18.05 20.40
N ASP A 355 -6.60 -18.57 19.52
CA ASP A 355 -6.22 -19.46 18.41
C ASP A 355 -6.47 -18.87 17.01
N ASN A 356 -6.32 -17.57 16.84
CA ASN A 356 -6.54 -16.97 15.52
C ASN A 356 -5.27 -17.07 14.64
N ASN A 357 -5.04 -18.25 14.06
CA ASN A 357 -3.96 -18.54 13.09
C ASN A 357 -4.44 -18.35 11.64
N SER A 358 -5.24 -17.34 11.37
CA SER A 358 -5.67 -17.01 10.01
C SER A 358 -4.58 -16.23 9.25
N PHE A 359 -4.62 -16.34 7.93
CA PHE A 359 -3.68 -15.63 7.05
C PHE A 359 -3.52 -14.14 7.40
N ASP A 360 -4.64 -13.42 7.52
CA ASP A 360 -4.60 -12.00 7.82
C ASP A 360 -4.06 -11.69 9.23
N SER A 361 -4.33 -12.56 10.20
CA SER A 361 -3.84 -12.40 11.57
C SER A 361 -2.32 -12.48 11.63
N VAL A 362 -1.72 -13.52 11.03
CA VAL A 362 -0.27 -13.72 11.07
C VAL A 362 0.48 -12.66 10.25
N VAL A 363 -0.08 -12.23 9.13
CA VAL A 363 0.52 -11.16 8.31
C VAL A 363 0.47 -9.82 9.05
N LYS A 364 -0.66 -9.47 9.69
CA LYS A 364 -0.79 -8.25 10.49
C LYS A 364 0.18 -8.20 11.66
N GLU A 365 0.28 -9.28 12.43
CA GLU A 365 1.22 -9.36 13.54
C GLU A 365 2.65 -9.17 13.08
N THR A 366 3.03 -9.84 11.98
CA THR A 366 4.38 -9.74 11.42
C THR A 366 4.68 -8.32 10.91
N LEU A 367 3.76 -7.69 10.19
CA LEU A 367 3.91 -6.31 9.73
C LEU A 367 4.05 -5.35 10.92
N HIS A 368 3.20 -5.48 11.94
CA HIS A 368 3.27 -4.64 13.13
C HIS A 368 4.64 -4.71 13.81
N ASP A 369 5.26 -5.90 13.85
CA ASP A 369 6.57 -6.07 14.49
C ASP A 369 7.73 -5.61 13.60
N GLN A 370 7.65 -5.79 12.29
CA GLN A 370 8.72 -5.43 11.35
C GLN A 370 8.72 -3.95 10.94
N LEU A 371 7.60 -3.24 11.15
CA LEU A 371 7.45 -1.82 10.83
C LEU A 371 7.76 -0.89 12.02
N LYS A 372 7.84 -1.40 13.23
CA LYS A 372 8.32 -0.67 14.42
C LYS A 372 9.84 -0.49 14.36
#